data_fe5e0e6fd1a28b67bc7bc1e3ebd987ea
#
_entry.id   fe5e0e6fd1a28b67bc7bc1e3ebd987ea
#
_cell.length_a   1.000
_cell.length_b   1.000
_cell.length_c   1.000
_cell.angle_alpha   90.00
_cell.angle_beta   90.00
_cell.angle_gamma   90.00
#
_symmetry.space_group_name_H-M   'P 1'
#
loop_
_entity.id
_entity.type
_entity.pdbx_description
1 polymer ?
#
loop_
_entity_poly.entity_id
_entity_poly.type
_entity_poly.pdbx_seq_one_letter_code
_entity_poly.pdbx_strand_id
1 'polypeptide(L)' 'MNDAIPPGAPTPPPEVEHAALLGHIDDAVSLYLKFTDVDPETARQVVERLADG' A
#
# COMPACT_ATOMS: atom_id res chain seq x y z
N MET A 1 4.39 -16.90 6.40
CA MET A 1 4.45 -16.48 5.66
C MET A 1 3.81 -15.34 5.48
N ASN A 2 4.06 -14.51 4.97
CA ASN A 2 3.62 -13.41 4.85
C ASN A 2 3.27 -13.05 3.59
N ASP A 3 2.16 -12.83 3.20
CA ASP A 3 1.78 -12.51 1.93
C ASP A 3 1.13 -11.20 1.92
N ALA A 4 1.59 -10.30 2.70
CA ALA A 4 1.00 -8.99 2.81
C ALA A 4 1.07 -8.24 1.51
N ILE A 5 2.11 -8.46 0.72
CA ILE A 5 2.30 -7.73 -0.52
C ILE A 5 2.26 -8.68 -1.68
N PRO A 6 1.46 -8.41 -2.71
CA PRO A 6 1.37 -9.29 -3.86
C PRO A 6 2.73 -9.46 -4.53
N PRO A 7 2.97 -10.59 -5.16
CA PRO A 7 4.22 -10.81 -5.89
C PRO A 7 4.40 -9.74 -6.96
N GLY A 8 5.59 -9.21 -7.07
CA GLY A 8 5.88 -8.20 -8.06
C GLY A 8 5.55 -6.79 -7.66
N ALA A 9 4.87 -6.59 -6.56
CA ALA A 9 4.57 -5.23 -6.11
C ALA A 9 5.77 -4.65 -5.38
N PRO A 10 6.08 -3.36 -5.60
CA PRO A 10 7.19 -2.75 -4.87
C PRO A 10 6.87 -2.60 -3.39
N THR A 11 7.91 -2.63 -2.58
CA THR A 11 7.75 -2.42 -1.14
C THR A 11 7.27 -0.99 -0.90
N PRO A 12 6.20 -0.81 -0.15
CA PRO A 12 5.70 0.54 0.10
C PRO A 12 6.64 1.33 0.99
N PRO A 13 6.79 2.64 0.72
CA PRO A 13 7.60 3.48 1.60
C PRO A 13 6.92 3.67 2.96
N PRO A 14 7.71 4.09 3.96
CA PRO A 14 7.14 4.26 5.31
C PRO A 14 5.96 5.20 5.37
N GLU A 15 5.92 6.21 4.51
CA GLU A 15 4.80 7.14 4.50
C GLU A 15 3.50 6.45 4.14
N VAL A 16 3.56 5.54 3.18
CA VAL A 16 2.38 4.78 2.79
C VAL A 16 1.95 3.89 3.95
N GLU A 17 2.90 3.22 4.55
CA GLU A 17 2.60 2.34 5.66
C GLU A 17 1.97 3.12 6.82
N HIS A 18 2.54 4.28 7.13
CA HIS A 18 2.03 5.09 8.22
C HIS A 18 0.59 5.52 7.96
N ALA A 19 0.31 6.00 6.75
CA ALA A 19 -1.04 6.42 6.41
C ALA A 19 -2.02 5.25 6.49
N ALA A 20 -1.60 4.08 6.03
CA ALA A 20 -2.46 2.91 6.07
C ALA A 20 -2.78 2.51 7.50
N LEU A 21 -1.79 2.55 8.39
CA LEU A 21 -2.00 2.18 9.77
C LEU A 21 -2.92 3.15 10.50
N LEU A 22 -2.93 4.40 10.05
CA LEU A 22 -3.84 5.39 10.63
C LEU A 22 -5.25 5.29 10.06
N GLY A 23 -5.47 4.41 9.12
CA GLY A 23 -6.77 4.28 8.51
C GLY A 23 -7.04 5.23 7.36
N HIS A 24 -6.01 5.96 6.92
CA HIS A 24 -6.16 6.90 5.82
C HIS A 24 -5.91 6.16 4.51
N ILE A 25 -6.82 5.29 4.16
CA ILE A 25 -6.63 4.38 3.03
C ILE A 25 -6.48 5.13 1.71
N ASP A 26 -7.33 6.11 1.47
CA ASP A 26 -7.27 6.85 0.20
C ASP A 26 -5.95 7.60 0.07
N ASP A 27 -5.49 8.19 1.15
CA ASP A 27 -4.22 8.90 1.12
C ASP A 27 -3.07 7.93 0.88
N ALA A 28 -3.11 6.79 1.53
CA ALA A 28 -2.05 5.80 1.37
C ALA A 28 -2.00 5.30 -0.06
N VAL A 29 -3.16 5.07 -0.67
CA VAL A 29 -3.20 4.63 -2.05
C VAL A 29 -2.60 5.70 -2.96
N SER A 30 -2.98 6.96 -2.75
CA SER A 30 -2.44 8.05 -3.55
C SER A 30 -0.93 8.14 -3.42
N LEU A 31 -0.43 8.01 -2.21
CA LEU A 31 1.02 8.06 -1.99
C LEU A 31 1.72 6.92 -2.69
N TYR A 32 1.16 5.72 -2.57
CA TYR A 32 1.77 4.57 -3.19
C TYR A 32 1.83 4.73 -4.71
N LEU A 33 0.77 5.27 -5.29
CA LEU A 33 0.74 5.52 -6.73
C LEU A 33 1.75 6.59 -7.15
N LYS A 34 2.06 7.51 -6.27
CA LYS A 34 3.07 8.52 -6.58
C LYS A 34 4.46 7.94 -6.57
N PHE A 35 4.71 6.96 -5.71
CA PHE A 35 6.04 6.40 -5.59
C PHE A 35 6.28 5.20 -6.48
N THR A 36 5.25 4.63 -7.08
CA THR A 36 5.40 3.44 -7.89
C THR A 36 4.51 3.54 -9.12
N ASP A 37 4.71 2.61 -10.05
CA ASP A 37 3.90 2.59 -11.25
C ASP A 37 2.85 1.51 -11.25
N VAL A 38 2.46 1.03 -10.09
CA VAL A 38 1.45 -0.01 -10.04
C VAL A 38 0.09 0.57 -10.42
N ASP A 39 -0.82 -0.28 -10.84
CA ASP A 39 -2.16 0.19 -11.12
C ASP A 39 -2.93 0.43 -9.83
N PRO A 40 -4.00 1.20 -9.89
CA PRO A 40 -4.74 1.56 -8.66
C PRO A 40 -5.27 0.36 -7.90
N GLU A 41 -5.68 -0.66 -8.59
CA GLU A 41 -6.21 -1.83 -7.92
C GLU A 41 -5.14 -2.54 -7.10
N THR A 42 -3.95 -2.68 -7.66
CA THR A 42 -2.84 -3.27 -6.93
C THR A 42 -2.45 -2.40 -5.74
N ALA A 43 -2.42 -1.09 -5.93
CA ALA A 43 -2.09 -0.18 -4.85
C ALA A 43 -3.07 -0.33 -3.70
N ARG A 44 -4.34 -0.44 -4.01
CA ARG A 44 -5.34 -0.59 -2.98
C ARG A 44 -5.17 -1.89 -2.21
N GLN A 45 -4.88 -2.97 -2.92
CA GLN A 45 -4.66 -4.25 -2.26
C GLN A 45 -3.49 -4.18 -1.29
N VAL A 46 -2.40 -3.56 -1.70
CA VAL A 46 -1.23 -3.43 -0.85
C VAL A 46 -1.58 -2.60 0.39
N VAL A 47 -2.26 -1.48 0.19
CA VAL A 47 -2.60 -0.61 1.30
C VAL A 47 -3.55 -1.30 2.27
N GLU A 48 -4.51 -2.03 1.76
CA GLU A 48 -5.44 -2.73 2.64
C GLU A 48 -4.74 -3.79 3.46
N ARG A 49 -3.76 -4.46 2.88
CA ARG A 49 -2.98 -5.44 3.63
C ARG A 49 -2.16 -4.77 4.73
N LEU A 50 -1.59 -3.61 4.43
CA LEU A 50 -0.83 -2.89 5.43
C LEU A 50 -1.74 -2.45 6.59
N ALA A 51 -2.92 -1.98 6.26
CA ALA A 51 -3.85 -1.51 7.28
C ALA A 51 -4.36 -2.66 8.14
N ASP A 52 -4.42 -3.82 7.54
CA ASP A 52 -4.95 -4.98 8.23
C ASP A 52 -3.94 -5.56 9.20
N GLY A 53 -2.76 -5.22 9.05
CA GLY A 53 -1.76 -5.64 9.98
C GLY A 53 -0.88 -6.65 9.52
#